data_a116ebb241570807d83e4a1d1c164fce
#
_entry.id   a116ebb241570807d83e4a1d1c164fce
#
_cell.length_a   1.000
_cell.length_b   1.000
_cell.length_c   1.000
_cell.angle_alpha   90.00
_cell.angle_beta   90.00
_cell.angle_gamma   90.00
#
_symmetry.space_group_name_H-M   'P 1'
#
loop_
_entity.id
_entity.type
_entity.pdbx_description
1 polymer ?
#
loop_
_entity_poly.entity_id
_entity_poly.type
_entity_poly.pdbx_seq_one_letter_code
_entity_poly.pdbx_strand_id
1 'polypeptide(L)'
;MRIIRAAIIGSGPAGFYTAEHLLKQKDFEFEVDMFDRLPTPHGLVRSGVAPDHQKIKSVTKVYDKIASDPRFRFFGLVEFGKHITLEDLKRHYHVVIFATGAQTDRKLGIPGEDLIGNHTATEFVAWYNGHPDYRHLKFDLSREKAAVIGVGNVAIDVARILCRTVDELRETDIADYALEALGKSRIRDVYLLGRRGPLQAAFTNPEVRELGKLTGAHPVTLPHEVAHDEFIIEAVETNKDQTAINKLEILRSYSDPRHHTKNKRLHIRFLVSPVEIIGDREGRVAALKLAKNELYRAEDGSVRPHPTGEFEVLEAGIVFRSIGYQGVPLPGVPFHEKWGVIGNEKGRVTDPETGGHITGLYAVGWIKRGPTGVIGTNKQDAGETVECIIEDVRGSAVLGPTDPDRESVLKLVSGAQPDYVTYEDWLGIDRIEIERGKAHGRPRVKFTSVEEILEALKSRKKASNSPDQK
;
A
#
# COMPACT_ATOMS: atom_id res chain seq x y z
N MET A 1 -0.93 -38.35 -6.84
CA MET A 1 -1.06 -37.04 -7.54
C MET A 1 0.32 -36.44 -7.61
N ARG A 2 0.72 -35.78 -8.71
CA ARG A 2 2.04 -35.11 -8.78
C ARG A 2 2.01 -33.89 -7.86
N ILE A 3 2.98 -33.79 -6.94
CA ILE A 3 3.14 -32.64 -6.06
C ILE A 3 3.85 -31.54 -6.83
N ILE A 4 3.27 -30.33 -6.86
CA ILE A 4 3.83 -29.12 -7.48
C ILE A 4 4.22 -28.18 -6.35
N ARG A 5 5.49 -27.81 -6.29
CA ARG A 5 6.01 -26.89 -5.29
C ARG A 5 6.04 -25.47 -5.83
N ALA A 6 5.44 -24.56 -5.09
CA ALA A 6 5.33 -23.15 -5.42
C ALA A 6 6.03 -22.28 -4.39
N ALA A 7 6.90 -21.37 -4.83
CA ALA A 7 7.44 -20.30 -4.02
C ALA A 7 6.67 -19.00 -4.29
N ILE A 8 6.23 -18.32 -3.27
CA ILE A 8 5.60 -16.99 -3.36
C ILE A 8 6.49 -15.98 -2.65
N ILE A 9 6.93 -14.94 -3.36
CA ILE A 9 7.77 -13.87 -2.81
C ILE A 9 6.90 -12.65 -2.53
N GLY A 10 6.66 -12.41 -1.24
CA GLY A 10 5.77 -11.36 -0.72
C GLY A 10 4.48 -11.91 -0.12
N SER A 11 4.20 -11.53 1.12
CA SER A 11 3.08 -11.99 1.94
C SER A 11 1.92 -10.98 2.03
N GLY A 12 1.78 -10.13 1.01
CA GLY A 12 0.63 -9.24 0.88
C GLY A 12 -0.64 -9.95 0.37
N PRO A 13 -1.74 -9.20 0.15
CA PRO A 13 -3.01 -9.75 -0.35
C PRO A 13 -2.87 -10.62 -1.61
N ALA A 14 -2.07 -10.17 -2.58
CA ALA A 14 -1.85 -10.92 -3.82
C ALA A 14 -1.21 -12.29 -3.56
N GLY A 15 -0.20 -12.36 -2.67
CA GLY A 15 0.44 -13.60 -2.28
C GLY A 15 -0.52 -14.56 -1.60
N PHE A 16 -1.29 -14.11 -0.61
CA PHE A 16 -2.27 -14.95 0.08
C PHE A 16 -3.39 -15.45 -0.83
N TYR A 17 -3.94 -14.60 -1.71
CA TYR A 17 -4.96 -15.07 -2.66
C TYR A 17 -4.38 -16.05 -3.68
N THR A 18 -3.13 -15.88 -4.10
CA THR A 18 -2.44 -16.86 -4.95
C THR A 18 -2.30 -18.20 -4.23
N ALA A 19 -1.85 -18.19 -2.97
CA ALA A 19 -1.78 -19.41 -2.16
C ALA A 19 -3.16 -20.08 -2.01
N GLU A 20 -4.23 -19.29 -1.77
CA GLU A 20 -5.61 -19.81 -1.71
C GLU A 20 -6.01 -20.54 -2.99
N HIS A 21 -5.77 -19.91 -4.14
CA HIS A 21 -6.13 -20.51 -5.44
C HIS A 21 -5.32 -21.77 -5.75
N LEU A 22 -4.01 -21.80 -5.45
CA LEU A 22 -3.16 -22.97 -5.63
C LEU A 22 -3.58 -24.14 -4.73
N LEU A 23 -3.78 -23.89 -3.43
CA LEU A 23 -4.15 -24.93 -2.46
C LEU A 23 -5.54 -25.51 -2.69
N LYS A 24 -6.43 -24.80 -3.38
CA LYS A 24 -7.77 -25.26 -3.75
C LYS A 24 -7.83 -26.07 -5.05
N GLN A 25 -6.71 -26.22 -5.77
CA GLN A 25 -6.69 -27.02 -7.00
C GLN A 25 -7.01 -28.48 -6.72
N LYS A 26 -7.74 -29.11 -7.65
CA LYS A 26 -8.16 -30.50 -7.55
C LYS A 26 -7.36 -31.44 -8.46
N ASP A 27 -6.82 -30.92 -9.56
CA ASP A 27 -6.10 -31.68 -10.57
C ASP A 27 -4.66 -31.96 -10.16
N PHE A 28 -4.09 -31.07 -9.34
CA PHE A 28 -2.73 -31.14 -8.83
C PHE A 28 -2.70 -30.87 -7.34
N GLU A 29 -1.74 -31.45 -6.64
CA GLU A 29 -1.46 -31.15 -5.26
C GLU A 29 -0.37 -30.09 -5.20
N PHE A 30 -0.68 -28.92 -4.62
CA PHE A 30 0.29 -27.85 -4.43
C PHE A 30 0.80 -27.81 -2.99
N GLU A 31 2.12 -27.67 -2.84
CA GLU A 31 2.77 -27.21 -1.61
C GLU A 31 3.29 -25.80 -1.83
N VAL A 32 3.00 -24.90 -0.90
CA VAL A 32 3.27 -23.47 -1.03
C VAL A 32 4.19 -23.00 0.09
N ASP A 33 5.33 -22.43 -0.30
CA ASP A 33 6.21 -21.72 0.61
C ASP A 33 6.15 -20.21 0.28
N MET A 34 5.83 -19.41 1.30
CA MET A 34 5.72 -17.95 1.17
C MET A 34 6.85 -17.28 1.93
N PHE A 35 7.57 -16.39 1.25
CA PHE A 35 8.72 -15.66 1.78
C PHE A 35 8.41 -14.17 1.90
N ASP A 36 8.82 -13.57 3.00
CA ASP A 36 8.74 -12.12 3.17
C ASP A 36 10.00 -11.58 3.88
N ARG A 37 10.46 -10.41 3.46
CA ARG A 37 11.61 -9.76 4.09
C ARG A 37 11.30 -9.23 5.50
N LEU A 38 10.02 -8.98 5.80
CA LEU A 38 9.57 -8.59 7.13
C LEU A 38 9.25 -9.83 7.97
N PRO A 39 9.42 -9.76 9.30
CA PRO A 39 9.05 -10.85 10.18
C PRO A 39 7.54 -11.04 10.31
N THR A 40 6.75 -10.08 9.83
CA THR A 40 5.29 -10.07 9.93
C THR A 40 4.65 -10.13 8.55
N PRO A 41 3.65 -11.02 8.33
CA PRO A 41 2.94 -11.11 7.06
C PRO A 41 1.92 -9.96 6.89
N HIS A 42 1.13 -10.08 5.82
CA HIS A 42 -0.04 -9.27 5.44
C HIS A 42 0.29 -7.99 4.67
N GLY A 43 1.58 -7.65 4.46
CA GLY A 43 2.01 -6.51 3.64
C GLY A 43 1.26 -5.22 3.97
N LEU A 44 0.71 -4.55 2.96
CA LEU A 44 0.00 -3.27 3.15
C LEU A 44 -1.30 -3.37 3.96
N VAL A 45 -1.89 -4.55 4.18
CA VAL A 45 -3.03 -4.67 5.10
C VAL A 45 -2.61 -4.34 6.52
N ARG A 46 -1.38 -4.73 6.92
CA ARG A 46 -0.80 -4.38 8.20
C ARG A 46 -0.21 -2.97 8.23
N SER A 47 0.58 -2.61 7.21
CA SER A 47 1.45 -1.43 7.23
C SER A 47 1.02 -0.30 6.29
N GLY A 48 -0.05 -0.46 5.51
CA GLY A 48 -0.53 0.51 4.53
C GLY A 48 -1.98 0.94 4.73
N VAL A 49 -2.87 0.04 5.16
CA VAL A 49 -4.25 0.41 5.49
C VAL A 49 -4.26 1.32 6.71
N ALA A 50 -4.99 2.42 6.62
CA ALA A 50 -5.05 3.43 7.68
C ALA A 50 -5.45 2.82 9.04
N PRO A 51 -4.90 3.33 10.18
CA PRO A 51 -5.10 2.73 11.50
C PRO A 51 -6.54 2.77 11.97
N ASP A 52 -7.35 3.68 11.45
CA ASP A 52 -8.78 3.83 11.73
C ASP A 52 -9.69 2.94 10.86
N HIS A 53 -9.15 2.20 9.88
CA HIS A 53 -9.88 1.30 8.99
C HIS A 53 -9.83 -0.18 9.43
N GLN A 54 -10.14 -0.47 10.70
CA GLN A 54 -10.08 -1.82 11.26
C GLN A 54 -10.97 -2.85 10.53
N LYS A 55 -12.12 -2.41 9.99
CA LYS A 55 -13.00 -3.27 9.20
C LYS A 55 -12.30 -3.81 7.94
N ILE A 56 -11.49 -3.01 7.27
CA ILE A 56 -10.73 -3.42 6.09
C ILE A 56 -9.64 -4.43 6.51
N LYS A 57 -8.97 -4.18 7.65
CA LYS A 57 -7.93 -5.08 8.19
C LYS A 57 -8.48 -6.46 8.59
N SER A 58 -9.78 -6.62 8.79
CA SER A 58 -10.40 -7.91 9.13
C SER A 58 -10.21 -9.00 8.06
N VAL A 59 -9.77 -8.65 6.85
CA VAL A 59 -9.39 -9.61 5.79
C VAL A 59 -8.27 -10.56 6.23
N THR A 60 -7.45 -10.18 7.22
CA THR A 60 -6.40 -11.02 7.78
C THR A 60 -6.92 -12.37 8.29
N LYS A 61 -8.18 -12.45 8.76
CA LYS A 61 -8.83 -13.71 9.14
C LYS A 61 -8.91 -14.72 7.99
N VAL A 62 -9.03 -14.23 6.74
CA VAL A 62 -8.99 -15.09 5.56
C VAL A 62 -7.57 -15.60 5.34
N TYR A 63 -6.57 -14.77 5.56
CA TYR A 63 -5.16 -15.14 5.42
C TYR A 63 -4.74 -16.17 6.49
N ASP A 64 -5.20 -16.00 7.74
CA ASP A 64 -4.99 -16.97 8.81
C ASP A 64 -5.55 -18.35 8.44
N LYS A 65 -6.75 -18.38 7.84
CA LYS A 65 -7.35 -19.64 7.36
C LYS A 65 -6.53 -20.27 6.22
N ILE A 66 -5.99 -19.49 5.29
CA ILE A 66 -5.12 -19.99 4.23
C ILE A 66 -3.84 -20.57 4.83
N ALA A 67 -3.22 -19.85 5.75
CA ALA A 67 -1.98 -20.26 6.40
C ALA A 67 -2.13 -21.47 7.33
N SER A 68 -3.35 -21.84 7.74
CA SER A 68 -3.63 -23.05 8.53
C SER A 68 -3.61 -24.35 7.72
N ASP A 69 -3.51 -24.29 6.37
CA ASP A 69 -3.35 -25.47 5.52
C ASP A 69 -1.95 -26.10 5.75
N PRO A 70 -1.81 -27.39 6.07
CA PRO A 70 -0.53 -28.03 6.34
C PRO A 70 0.43 -28.04 5.14
N ARG A 71 -0.06 -27.79 3.94
CA ARG A 71 0.72 -27.64 2.72
C ARG A 71 1.32 -26.25 2.55
N PHE A 72 0.92 -25.29 3.41
CA PHE A 72 1.43 -23.91 3.41
C PHE A 72 2.52 -23.75 4.47
N ARG A 73 3.62 -23.03 4.13
CA ARG A 73 4.62 -22.56 5.08
C ARG A 73 4.91 -21.09 4.84
N PHE A 74 5.17 -20.36 5.91
CA PHE A 74 5.60 -18.97 5.88
C PHE A 74 7.03 -18.85 6.42
N PHE A 75 7.84 -18.09 5.71
CA PHE A 75 9.22 -17.75 6.08
C PHE A 75 9.35 -16.23 6.11
N GLY A 76 9.06 -15.62 7.26
CA GLY A 76 9.27 -14.19 7.52
C GLY A 76 10.74 -13.91 7.85
N LEU A 77 11.15 -12.66 7.64
CA LEU A 77 12.52 -12.19 7.77
C LEU A 77 13.49 -12.83 6.74
N VAL A 78 12.95 -13.38 5.66
CA VAL A 78 13.69 -14.00 4.56
C VAL A 78 13.57 -13.13 3.31
N GLU A 79 14.63 -12.40 2.99
CA GLU A 79 14.67 -11.43 1.90
C GLU A 79 15.18 -12.08 0.61
N PHE A 80 14.38 -12.00 -0.45
CA PHE A 80 14.78 -12.43 -1.79
C PHE A 80 15.91 -11.53 -2.33
N GLY A 81 16.92 -12.17 -2.90
CA GLY A 81 18.13 -11.51 -3.39
C GLY A 81 19.22 -11.36 -2.31
N LYS A 82 18.92 -11.65 -1.05
CA LYS A 82 19.86 -11.61 0.07
C LYS A 82 20.00 -12.95 0.77
N HIS A 83 18.92 -13.53 1.26
CA HIS A 83 18.89 -14.79 1.98
C HIS A 83 18.50 -15.98 1.09
N ILE A 84 17.78 -15.72 0.03
CA ILE A 84 17.37 -16.71 -0.99
C ILE A 84 17.43 -16.05 -2.38
N THR A 85 18.04 -16.72 -3.32
CA THR A 85 18.24 -16.22 -4.70
C THR A 85 17.25 -16.84 -5.67
N LEU A 86 17.16 -16.29 -6.90
CA LEU A 86 16.36 -16.89 -7.97
C LEU A 86 16.84 -18.31 -8.33
N GLU A 87 18.14 -18.53 -8.30
CA GLU A 87 18.74 -19.85 -8.61
C GLU A 87 18.40 -20.88 -7.50
N ASP A 88 18.40 -20.45 -6.24
CA ASP A 88 17.94 -21.31 -5.14
C ASP A 88 16.46 -21.69 -5.35
N LEU A 89 15.63 -20.73 -5.73
CA LEU A 89 14.21 -21.00 -6.01
C LEU A 89 14.02 -21.95 -7.18
N LYS A 90 14.75 -21.78 -8.28
CA LYS A 90 14.69 -22.68 -9.44
C LYS A 90 15.12 -24.12 -9.10
N ARG A 91 16.06 -24.27 -8.15
CA ARG A 91 16.52 -25.56 -7.69
C ARG A 91 15.47 -26.35 -6.90
N HIS A 92 14.60 -25.62 -6.15
CA HIS A 92 13.69 -26.26 -5.18
C HIS A 92 12.21 -26.23 -5.61
N TYR A 93 11.80 -25.35 -6.55
CA TYR A 93 10.40 -25.12 -6.90
C TYR A 93 10.10 -25.33 -8.38
N HIS A 94 8.88 -25.77 -8.66
CA HIS A 94 8.35 -25.90 -10.02
C HIS A 94 7.86 -24.55 -10.56
N VAL A 95 7.37 -23.67 -9.67
CA VAL A 95 6.88 -22.34 -10.01
C VAL A 95 7.32 -21.33 -8.96
N VAL A 96 7.68 -20.13 -9.41
CA VAL A 96 8.07 -18.99 -8.58
C VAL A 96 7.16 -17.82 -8.91
N ILE A 97 6.48 -17.27 -7.90
CA ILE A 97 5.48 -16.22 -8.05
C ILE A 97 5.93 -14.97 -7.28
N PHE A 98 6.10 -13.86 -7.97
CA PHE A 98 6.44 -12.58 -7.38
C PHE A 98 5.16 -11.81 -7.02
N ALA A 99 4.99 -11.54 -5.71
CA ALA A 99 3.84 -10.86 -5.11
C ALA A 99 4.28 -9.66 -4.25
N THR A 100 5.41 -9.01 -4.61
CA THR A 100 6.11 -8.01 -3.79
C THR A 100 5.41 -6.66 -3.72
N GLY A 101 4.33 -6.47 -4.48
CA GLY A 101 3.56 -5.23 -4.47
C GLY A 101 4.29 -4.05 -5.12
N ALA A 102 4.09 -2.85 -4.57
CA ALA A 102 4.76 -1.62 -4.97
C ALA A 102 5.21 -0.89 -3.69
N GLN A 103 6.49 -0.57 -3.59
CA GLN A 103 7.13 -0.18 -2.34
C GLN A 103 7.67 1.25 -2.34
N THR A 104 7.70 1.91 -3.51
CA THR A 104 8.21 3.26 -3.69
C THR A 104 7.16 4.16 -4.33
N ASP A 105 7.42 5.46 -4.38
CA ASP A 105 6.53 6.45 -4.97
C ASP A 105 7.12 7.04 -6.24
N ARG A 106 6.24 7.44 -7.15
CA ARG A 106 6.63 8.19 -8.34
C ARG A 106 7.14 9.58 -7.95
N LYS A 107 8.11 10.09 -8.72
CA LYS A 107 8.58 11.47 -8.60
C LYS A 107 7.68 12.43 -9.39
N LEU A 108 7.57 13.67 -8.90
CA LEU A 108 6.90 14.76 -9.60
C LEU A 108 7.75 15.27 -10.79
N GLY A 109 9.09 15.25 -10.61
CA GLY A 109 10.02 15.78 -11.60
C GLY A 109 9.97 17.31 -11.73
N ILE A 110 9.68 18.03 -10.64
CA ILE A 110 9.59 19.49 -10.59
C ILE A 110 10.70 20.07 -9.71
N PRO A 111 11.09 21.35 -9.93
CA PRO A 111 12.04 22.04 -9.07
C PRO A 111 11.61 22.01 -7.60
N GLY A 112 12.59 21.83 -6.70
CA GLY A 112 12.36 21.81 -5.26
C GLY A 112 11.85 20.48 -4.70
N GLU A 113 11.76 19.44 -5.50
CA GLU A 113 11.28 18.13 -5.03
C GLU A 113 12.18 17.50 -3.94
N ASP A 114 13.45 17.90 -3.87
CA ASP A 114 14.41 17.38 -2.87
C ASP A 114 14.49 18.25 -1.60
N LEU A 115 13.63 19.27 -1.43
CA LEU A 115 13.61 20.13 -0.25
C LEU A 115 13.19 19.37 1.01
N ILE A 116 13.77 19.77 2.15
CA ILE A 116 13.41 19.23 3.48
C ILE A 116 11.94 19.56 3.77
N GLY A 117 11.16 18.57 4.15
CA GLY A 117 9.71 18.70 4.40
C GLY A 117 8.85 18.30 3.20
N ASN A 118 9.47 17.86 2.08
CA ASN A 118 8.76 17.15 1.02
C ASN A 118 8.94 15.62 1.20
N HIS A 119 7.87 14.94 1.48
CA HIS A 119 7.82 13.51 1.81
C HIS A 119 6.94 12.76 0.81
N THR A 120 7.04 11.43 0.82
CA THR A 120 6.09 10.59 0.11
C THR A 120 4.92 10.18 1.03
N ALA A 121 3.77 9.89 0.42
CA ALA A 121 2.66 9.31 1.18
C ALA A 121 3.03 7.93 1.74
N THR A 122 3.81 7.13 1.02
CA THR A 122 4.30 5.83 1.48
C THR A 122 5.08 5.94 2.78
N GLU A 123 6.02 6.89 2.87
CA GLU A 123 6.80 7.13 4.09
C GLU A 123 5.90 7.46 5.29
N PHE A 124 4.97 8.38 5.11
CA PHE A 124 4.08 8.80 6.20
C PHE A 124 3.10 7.71 6.61
N VAL A 125 2.51 7.00 5.62
CA VAL A 125 1.59 5.87 5.85
C VAL A 125 2.29 4.72 6.57
N ALA A 126 3.47 4.33 6.12
CA ALA A 126 4.26 3.28 6.75
C ALA A 126 4.70 3.69 8.17
N TRP A 127 5.11 4.94 8.35
CA TRP A 127 5.52 5.50 9.63
C TRP A 127 4.38 5.43 10.65
N TYR A 128 3.20 5.97 10.36
CA TYR A 128 2.11 5.95 11.35
C TYR A 128 1.53 4.54 11.56
N ASN A 129 1.74 3.62 10.63
CA ASN A 129 1.36 2.23 10.79
C ASN A 129 2.40 1.36 11.53
N GLY A 130 3.55 1.91 11.92
CA GLY A 130 4.57 1.19 12.68
C GLY A 130 5.43 0.24 11.84
N HIS A 131 5.65 0.57 10.56
CA HIS A 131 6.54 -0.21 9.70
C HIS A 131 8.00 -0.05 10.16
N PRO A 132 8.76 -1.15 10.39
CA PRO A 132 10.10 -1.08 10.96
C PRO A 132 11.07 -0.17 10.21
N ASP A 133 11.06 -0.21 8.86
CA ASP A 133 11.99 0.56 8.03
C ASP A 133 11.74 2.07 8.09
N TYR A 134 10.56 2.51 8.53
CA TYR A 134 10.15 3.92 8.52
C TYR A 134 10.04 4.52 9.92
N ARG A 135 10.25 3.74 10.97
CA ARG A 135 10.18 4.19 12.39
C ARG A 135 11.07 5.40 12.68
N HIS A 136 12.23 5.46 12.04
CA HIS A 136 13.25 6.50 12.26
C HIS A 136 12.90 7.85 11.63
N LEU A 137 11.91 7.91 10.75
CA LEU A 137 11.52 9.13 10.06
C LEU A 137 10.95 10.17 11.03
N LYS A 138 11.19 11.44 10.70
CA LYS A 138 10.67 12.59 11.43
C LYS A 138 9.96 13.52 10.48
N PHE A 139 8.73 13.88 10.83
CA PHE A 139 7.90 14.83 10.08
C PHE A 139 7.75 16.11 10.89
N ASP A 140 8.06 17.27 10.29
CA ASP A 140 7.91 18.57 10.96
C ASP A 140 6.42 18.98 10.97
N LEU A 141 5.70 18.46 11.95
CA LEU A 141 4.29 18.77 12.17
C LEU A 141 4.06 20.08 12.95
N SER A 142 5.12 20.86 13.21
CA SER A 142 5.02 22.20 13.82
C SER A 142 4.51 23.27 12.85
N ARG A 143 4.44 22.96 11.56
CA ARG A 143 3.91 23.82 10.50
C ARG A 143 2.38 23.91 10.60
N GLU A 144 1.82 25.08 10.24
CA GLU A 144 0.36 25.27 10.30
C GLU A 144 -0.36 24.73 9.06
N LYS A 145 0.34 24.63 7.92
CA LYS A 145 -0.23 24.21 6.64
C LYS A 145 0.53 23.02 6.03
N ALA A 146 -0.22 22.00 5.66
CA ALA A 146 0.27 20.82 4.96
C ALA A 146 -0.39 20.69 3.58
N ALA A 147 0.36 20.20 2.60
CA ALA A 147 -0.20 19.88 1.29
C ALA A 147 -0.03 18.39 0.97
N VAL A 148 -1.07 17.78 0.42
CA VAL A 148 -1.09 16.39 -0.07
C VAL A 148 -1.35 16.44 -1.57
N ILE A 149 -0.36 16.04 -2.37
CA ILE A 149 -0.45 16.08 -3.84
C ILE A 149 -1.02 14.76 -4.34
N GLY A 150 -2.25 14.80 -4.84
CA GLY A 150 -2.99 13.64 -5.33
C GLY A 150 -4.40 13.56 -4.74
N VAL A 151 -5.30 12.86 -5.45
CA VAL A 151 -6.73 12.70 -5.09
C VAL A 151 -7.14 11.23 -5.21
N GLY A 152 -6.29 10.34 -4.69
CA GLY A 152 -6.59 8.92 -4.50
C GLY A 152 -6.94 8.59 -3.04
N ASN A 153 -7.30 7.31 -2.76
CA ASN A 153 -7.65 6.87 -1.40
C ASN A 153 -6.50 7.09 -0.40
N VAL A 154 -5.26 6.82 -0.79
CA VAL A 154 -4.08 7.05 0.08
C VAL A 154 -3.89 8.53 0.40
N ALA A 155 -4.13 9.43 -0.56
CA ALA A 155 -4.09 10.86 -0.31
C ALA A 155 -5.16 11.30 0.71
N ILE A 156 -6.36 10.73 0.60
CA ILE A 156 -7.43 10.91 1.60
C ILE A 156 -6.99 10.40 2.97
N ASP A 157 -6.38 9.20 3.04
CA ASP A 157 -5.89 8.63 4.31
C ASP A 157 -4.86 9.55 4.98
N VAL A 158 -3.86 10.04 4.23
CA VAL A 158 -2.86 11.00 4.74
C VAL A 158 -3.53 12.26 5.26
N ALA A 159 -4.41 12.88 4.46
CA ALA A 159 -5.11 14.10 4.83
C ALA A 159 -6.02 13.89 6.07
N ARG A 160 -6.72 12.76 6.13
CA ARG A 160 -7.59 12.39 7.26
C ARG A 160 -6.80 12.21 8.55
N ILE A 161 -5.69 11.46 8.53
CA ILE A 161 -4.84 11.25 9.71
C ILE A 161 -4.27 12.56 10.24
N LEU A 162 -3.86 13.50 9.36
CA LEU A 162 -3.43 14.84 9.77
C LEU A 162 -4.57 15.66 10.41
N CYS A 163 -5.81 15.40 10.05
CA CYS A 163 -6.99 16.11 10.52
C CYS A 163 -7.64 15.51 11.77
N ARG A 164 -7.46 14.21 12.04
CA ARG A 164 -8.04 13.56 13.22
C ARG A 164 -7.50 14.13 14.51
N THR A 165 -8.33 14.09 15.55
CA THR A 165 -7.91 14.42 16.91
C THR A 165 -7.08 13.28 17.52
N VAL A 166 -6.31 13.59 18.56
CA VAL A 166 -5.52 12.59 19.29
C VAL A 166 -6.42 11.52 19.91
N ASP A 167 -7.59 11.90 20.39
CA ASP A 167 -8.54 10.97 21.02
C ASP A 167 -9.10 9.98 19.99
N GLU A 168 -9.46 10.46 18.78
CA GLU A 168 -9.85 9.56 17.68
C GLU A 168 -8.73 8.59 17.29
N LEU A 169 -7.49 9.06 17.23
CA LEU A 169 -6.34 8.23 16.84
C LEU A 169 -5.95 7.23 17.94
N ARG A 170 -6.14 7.60 19.21
CA ARG A 170 -5.83 6.75 20.37
C ARG A 170 -6.64 5.45 20.39
N GLU A 171 -7.82 5.43 19.80
CA GLU A 171 -8.67 4.24 19.70
C GLU A 171 -8.27 3.28 18.56
N THR A 172 -7.23 3.61 17.80
CA THR A 172 -6.79 2.88 16.61
C THR A 172 -5.52 2.06 16.87
N ASP A 173 -5.03 1.35 15.83
CA ASP A 173 -3.75 0.64 15.88
C ASP A 173 -2.56 1.49 15.37
N ILE A 174 -2.65 2.82 15.44
CA ILE A 174 -1.56 3.74 15.12
C ILE A 174 -0.33 3.47 16.01
N ALA A 175 0.87 3.67 15.49
CA ALA A 175 2.09 3.54 16.29
C ALA A 175 2.17 4.64 17.37
N ASP A 176 2.63 4.29 18.59
CA ASP A 176 2.63 5.21 19.74
C ASP A 176 3.46 6.45 19.50
N TYR A 177 4.64 6.33 18.87
CA TYR A 177 5.47 7.48 18.52
C TYR A 177 4.80 8.41 17.50
N ALA A 178 3.99 7.86 16.60
CA ALA A 178 3.22 8.64 15.63
C ALA A 178 2.04 9.35 16.31
N LEU A 179 1.34 8.67 17.21
CA LEU A 179 0.29 9.26 18.04
C LEU A 179 0.84 10.44 18.88
N GLU A 180 2.01 10.27 19.49
CA GLU A 180 2.68 11.33 20.25
C GLU A 180 3.04 12.53 19.35
N ALA A 181 3.62 12.29 18.18
CA ALA A 181 4.00 13.35 17.25
C ALA A 181 2.78 14.11 16.70
N LEU A 182 1.71 13.38 16.30
CA LEU A 182 0.46 13.96 15.83
C LEU A 182 -0.26 14.75 16.95
N GLY A 183 -0.12 14.32 18.21
CA GLY A 183 -0.63 15.05 19.38
C GLY A 183 0.01 16.42 19.59
N LYS A 184 1.25 16.60 19.14
CA LYS A 184 2.00 17.87 19.19
C LYS A 184 1.85 18.69 17.89
N SER A 185 1.09 18.20 16.92
CA SER A 185 0.91 18.85 15.61
C SER A 185 0.25 20.20 15.72
N ARG A 186 0.79 21.19 15.00
CA ARG A 186 0.22 22.53 14.84
C ARG A 186 -0.53 22.73 13.53
N ILE A 187 -0.64 21.67 12.71
CA ILE A 187 -1.33 21.73 11.42
C ILE A 187 -2.80 22.09 11.65
N ARG A 188 -3.25 23.14 10.96
CA ARG A 188 -4.63 23.65 10.96
C ARG A 188 -5.28 23.52 9.59
N ASP A 189 -4.51 23.72 8.52
CA ASP A 189 -4.97 23.65 7.16
C ASP A 189 -4.24 22.52 6.44
N VAL A 190 -5.01 21.57 5.88
CA VAL A 190 -4.52 20.49 5.04
C VAL A 190 -5.10 20.68 3.64
N TYR A 191 -4.25 20.75 2.61
CA TYR A 191 -4.65 20.95 1.23
C TYR A 191 -4.47 19.64 0.46
N LEU A 192 -5.55 19.08 -0.06
CA LEU A 192 -5.56 17.93 -0.95
C LEU A 192 -5.65 18.45 -2.39
N LEU A 193 -4.61 18.21 -3.22
CA LEU A 193 -4.45 18.85 -4.52
C LEU A 193 -4.68 17.88 -5.68
N GLY A 194 -5.67 18.16 -6.51
CA GLY A 194 -6.05 17.39 -7.69
C GLY A 194 -5.82 18.15 -8.99
N ARG A 195 -5.08 17.57 -9.93
CA ARG A 195 -4.82 18.20 -11.23
C ARG A 195 -6.00 18.19 -12.21
N ARG A 196 -6.97 17.32 -11.96
CA ARG A 196 -8.21 17.19 -12.75
C ARG A 196 -9.42 17.65 -11.93
N GLY A 197 -10.59 17.59 -12.52
CA GLY A 197 -11.84 17.95 -11.87
C GLY A 197 -12.37 16.90 -10.86
N PRO A 198 -13.46 17.23 -10.17
CA PRO A 198 -14.05 16.37 -9.13
C PRO A 198 -14.53 15.01 -9.66
N LEU A 199 -15.03 14.95 -10.90
CA LEU A 199 -15.47 13.70 -11.52
C LEU A 199 -14.32 12.69 -11.72
N GLN A 200 -13.11 13.19 -12.02
CA GLN A 200 -11.91 12.39 -12.28
C GLN A 200 -11.13 12.06 -11.01
N ALA A 201 -11.58 12.48 -9.83
CA ALA A 201 -10.96 12.12 -8.56
C ALA A 201 -11.00 10.60 -8.35
N ALA A 202 -9.84 10.02 -8.00
CA ALA A 202 -9.68 8.57 -7.90
C ALA A 202 -10.13 7.98 -6.54
N PHE A 203 -10.38 8.82 -5.54
CA PHE A 203 -10.92 8.36 -4.26
C PHE A 203 -12.36 7.87 -4.41
N THR A 204 -12.75 6.93 -3.54
CA THR A 204 -14.11 6.36 -3.54
C THR A 204 -15.10 7.24 -2.78
N ASN A 205 -16.41 7.05 -3.05
CA ASN A 205 -17.46 7.78 -2.35
C ASN A 205 -17.48 7.52 -0.83
N PRO A 206 -17.26 6.30 -0.32
CA PRO A 206 -17.12 6.08 1.12
C PRO A 206 -16.01 6.90 1.75
N GLU A 207 -14.82 6.94 1.13
CA GLU A 207 -13.65 7.67 1.64
C GLU A 207 -13.91 9.19 1.73
N VAL A 208 -14.41 9.81 0.66
CA VAL A 208 -14.69 11.25 0.69
C VAL A 208 -15.84 11.61 1.63
N ARG A 209 -16.87 10.74 1.75
CA ARG A 209 -17.97 10.95 2.70
C ARG A 209 -17.51 10.90 4.16
N GLU A 210 -16.49 10.08 4.45
CA GLU A 210 -15.92 9.96 5.79
C GLU A 210 -15.27 11.27 6.26
N LEU A 211 -14.72 12.08 5.35
CA LEU A 211 -14.15 13.38 5.68
C LEU A 211 -15.16 14.32 6.35
N GLY A 212 -16.43 14.26 5.98
CA GLY A 212 -17.52 15.03 6.60
C GLY A 212 -17.79 14.64 8.06
N LYS A 213 -17.30 13.47 8.51
CA LYS A 213 -17.51 12.95 9.87
C LYS A 213 -16.37 13.25 10.83
N LEU A 214 -15.26 13.85 10.36
CA LEU A 214 -14.13 14.24 11.20
C LEU A 214 -14.60 15.14 12.35
N THR A 215 -14.21 14.83 13.60
CA THR A 215 -14.64 15.62 14.78
C THR A 215 -13.87 16.94 14.89
N GLY A 216 -12.56 16.95 14.60
CA GLY A 216 -11.67 18.11 14.74
C GLY A 216 -11.51 18.97 13.49
N ALA A 217 -11.99 18.51 12.33
CA ALA A 217 -11.82 19.21 11.06
C ALA A 217 -13.09 19.15 10.21
N HIS A 218 -13.23 20.08 9.28
CA HIS A 218 -14.25 20.00 8.24
C HIS A 218 -13.62 20.11 6.85
N PRO A 219 -14.15 19.34 5.88
CA PRO A 219 -13.76 19.47 4.49
C PRO A 219 -14.29 20.77 3.89
N VAL A 220 -13.51 21.35 2.99
CA VAL A 220 -13.81 22.59 2.26
C VAL A 220 -13.50 22.40 0.80
N THR A 221 -14.44 22.71 -0.08
CA THR A 221 -14.21 22.82 -1.54
C THR A 221 -14.49 24.24 -1.99
N LEU A 222 -13.81 24.70 -3.02
CA LEU A 222 -14.11 26.00 -3.62
C LEU A 222 -15.32 25.86 -4.55
N PRO A 223 -16.35 26.73 -4.43
CA PRO A 223 -17.56 26.61 -5.24
C PRO A 223 -17.30 26.53 -6.74
N HIS A 224 -16.36 27.31 -7.26
CA HIS A 224 -16.04 27.34 -8.69
C HIS A 224 -15.32 26.08 -9.18
N GLU A 225 -14.61 25.35 -8.31
CA GLU A 225 -13.90 24.09 -8.67
C GLU A 225 -14.86 22.88 -8.70
N VAL A 226 -16.06 22.99 -8.10
CA VAL A 226 -17.12 21.97 -8.10
C VAL A 226 -18.40 22.44 -8.82
N ALA A 227 -18.32 23.59 -9.49
CA ALA A 227 -19.42 24.15 -10.28
C ALA A 227 -19.67 23.36 -11.56
N HIS A 228 -20.62 23.85 -12.35
CA HIS A 228 -20.96 23.27 -13.65
C HIS A 228 -19.92 23.67 -14.71
N ASP A 229 -19.06 22.75 -15.10
CA ASP A 229 -18.31 22.80 -16.35
C ASP A 229 -18.98 21.88 -17.40
N GLU A 230 -18.50 21.92 -18.65
CA GLU A 230 -19.06 21.12 -19.74
C GLU A 230 -19.03 19.60 -19.47
N PHE A 231 -17.99 19.09 -18.81
CA PHE A 231 -17.86 17.68 -18.47
C PHE A 231 -18.80 17.27 -17.34
N ILE A 232 -19.04 18.16 -16.39
CA ILE A 232 -20.00 17.95 -15.31
C ILE A 232 -21.42 17.96 -15.86
N ILE A 233 -21.74 18.90 -16.76
CA ILE A 233 -23.04 19.00 -17.42
C ILE A 233 -23.29 17.70 -18.21
N GLU A 234 -22.37 17.30 -19.09
CA GLU A 234 -22.48 16.06 -19.87
C GLU A 234 -22.68 14.82 -18.97
N ALA A 235 -21.89 14.69 -17.87
CA ALA A 235 -22.00 13.56 -16.96
C ALA A 235 -23.37 13.49 -16.29
N VAL A 236 -23.91 14.63 -15.86
CA VAL A 236 -25.23 14.71 -15.24
C VAL A 236 -26.35 14.43 -16.25
N GLU A 237 -26.30 15.02 -17.44
CA GLU A 237 -27.30 14.82 -18.49
C GLU A 237 -27.34 13.39 -19.03
N THR A 238 -26.15 12.78 -19.23
CA THR A 238 -26.08 11.41 -19.74
C THR A 238 -26.32 10.35 -18.65
N ASN A 239 -26.18 10.71 -17.38
CA ASN A 239 -26.32 9.83 -16.21
C ASN A 239 -25.60 8.47 -16.33
N LYS A 240 -24.47 8.45 -17.07
CA LYS A 240 -23.72 7.21 -17.35
C LYS A 240 -22.88 6.73 -16.17
N ASP A 241 -22.42 7.64 -15.30
CA ASP A 241 -21.61 7.32 -14.12
C ASP A 241 -22.20 7.90 -12.84
N GLN A 242 -23.16 7.18 -12.29
CA GLN A 242 -23.83 7.56 -11.03
C GLN A 242 -22.82 7.65 -9.86
N THR A 243 -21.73 6.89 -9.90
CA THR A 243 -20.69 6.93 -8.86
C THR A 243 -19.96 8.27 -8.87
N ALA A 244 -19.60 8.78 -10.05
CA ALA A 244 -18.97 10.09 -10.19
C ALA A 244 -19.94 11.24 -9.82
N ILE A 245 -21.21 11.14 -10.21
CA ILE A 245 -22.24 12.13 -9.86
C ILE A 245 -22.43 12.19 -8.35
N ASN A 246 -22.59 11.05 -7.68
CA ASN A 246 -22.71 11.00 -6.22
C ASN A 246 -21.48 11.59 -5.52
N LYS A 247 -20.29 11.39 -6.07
CA LYS A 247 -19.04 11.98 -5.58
C LYS A 247 -19.09 13.51 -5.66
N LEU A 248 -19.51 14.02 -6.80
CA LEU A 248 -19.68 15.46 -7.03
C LEU A 248 -20.64 16.10 -6.03
N GLU A 249 -21.79 15.46 -5.77
CA GLU A 249 -22.76 15.94 -4.78
C GLU A 249 -22.17 16.03 -3.38
N ILE A 250 -21.40 15.01 -2.95
CA ILE A 250 -20.71 15.04 -1.67
C ILE A 250 -19.74 16.23 -1.63
N LEU A 251 -18.92 16.41 -2.68
CA LEU A 251 -17.92 17.50 -2.74
C LEU A 251 -18.60 18.87 -2.76
N ARG A 252 -19.71 19.03 -3.46
CA ARG A 252 -20.51 20.27 -3.45
C ARG A 252 -21.04 20.59 -2.06
N SER A 253 -21.44 19.60 -1.28
CA SER A 253 -21.91 19.83 0.09
C SER A 253 -20.84 20.44 0.98
N TYR A 254 -19.56 20.28 0.65
CA TYR A 254 -18.42 20.84 1.39
C TYR A 254 -18.09 22.29 1.02
N SER A 255 -18.74 22.86 0.00
CA SER A 255 -18.57 24.27 -0.36
C SER A 255 -19.43 25.23 0.47
N ASP A 256 -20.33 24.72 1.34
CA ASP A 256 -21.19 25.53 2.18
C ASP A 256 -20.44 26.03 3.42
N PRO A 257 -20.18 27.34 3.56
CA PRO A 257 -19.43 27.91 4.68
C PRO A 257 -20.13 27.77 6.04
N ARG A 258 -21.45 27.49 6.05
CA ARG A 258 -22.21 27.33 7.31
C ARG A 258 -21.74 26.13 8.14
N HIS A 259 -21.04 25.18 7.52
CA HIS A 259 -20.49 24.00 8.20
C HIS A 259 -19.09 24.22 8.77
N HIS A 260 -18.48 25.41 8.59
CA HIS A 260 -17.09 25.70 8.95
C HIS A 260 -16.93 26.15 10.41
N THR A 261 -17.20 25.26 11.37
CA THR A 261 -17.21 25.58 12.81
C THR A 261 -16.03 24.97 13.59
N LYS A 262 -15.20 24.13 12.93
CA LYS A 262 -14.12 23.40 13.59
C LYS A 262 -12.77 24.08 13.40
N ASN A 263 -11.79 23.75 14.25
CA ASN A 263 -10.48 24.41 14.30
C ASN A 263 -9.55 24.06 13.12
N LYS A 264 -9.72 22.88 12.51
CA LYS A 264 -8.94 22.46 11.34
C LYS A 264 -9.80 22.49 10.07
N ARG A 265 -9.16 22.73 8.93
CA ARG A 265 -9.79 22.73 7.60
C ARG A 265 -9.05 21.77 6.68
N LEU A 266 -9.80 20.94 5.98
CA LEU A 266 -9.31 20.09 4.91
C LEU A 266 -9.79 20.63 3.57
N HIS A 267 -8.94 21.39 2.90
CA HIS A 267 -9.21 21.97 1.60
C HIS A 267 -9.03 20.94 0.49
N ILE A 268 -10.08 20.60 -0.23
CA ILE A 268 -10.02 19.72 -1.40
C ILE A 268 -10.04 20.60 -2.63
N ARG A 269 -8.89 20.73 -3.27
CA ARG A 269 -8.65 21.59 -4.43
C ARG A 269 -8.61 20.76 -5.70
N PHE A 270 -9.22 21.27 -6.74
CA PHE A 270 -9.23 20.68 -8.07
C PHE A 270 -8.63 21.62 -9.11
N LEU A 271 -8.31 21.07 -10.29
CA LEU A 271 -7.77 21.83 -11.42
C LEU A 271 -6.48 22.59 -11.08
N VAL A 272 -5.65 22.05 -10.17
CA VAL A 272 -4.37 22.63 -9.78
C VAL A 272 -3.26 21.58 -9.86
N SER A 273 -2.13 21.96 -10.49
CA SER A 273 -0.95 21.11 -10.61
C SER A 273 0.27 21.80 -9.97
N PRO A 274 0.97 21.16 -9.03
CA PRO A 274 2.24 21.71 -8.55
C PRO A 274 3.26 21.70 -9.71
N VAL A 275 3.93 22.83 -9.90
CA VAL A 275 4.98 23.01 -10.91
C VAL A 275 6.33 23.35 -10.29
N GLU A 276 6.36 23.75 -9.03
CA GLU A 276 7.55 24.02 -8.25
C GLU A 276 7.24 23.91 -6.75
N ILE A 277 8.18 23.37 -5.99
CA ILE A 277 8.19 23.45 -4.53
C ILE A 277 9.17 24.56 -4.13
N ILE A 278 8.68 25.60 -3.50
CA ILE A 278 9.46 26.78 -3.13
C ILE A 278 10.05 26.55 -1.74
N GLY A 279 11.37 26.72 -1.62
CA GLY A 279 12.11 26.60 -0.36
C GLY A 279 12.29 27.91 0.38
N ASP A 280 12.48 27.81 1.70
CA ASP A 280 13.02 28.90 2.51
C ASP A 280 14.57 28.98 2.41
N ARG A 281 15.19 29.89 3.16
CA ARG A 281 16.65 30.09 3.17
C ARG A 281 17.42 28.91 3.73
N GLU A 282 16.77 28.06 4.51
CA GLU A 282 17.33 26.83 5.09
C GLU A 282 17.10 25.59 4.22
N GLY A 283 16.54 25.73 3.02
CA GLY A 283 16.26 24.63 2.10
C GLY A 283 15.07 23.77 2.55
N ARG A 284 14.13 24.35 3.31
CA ARG A 284 12.91 23.70 3.75
C ARG A 284 11.72 24.15 2.92
N VAL A 285 10.74 23.30 2.74
CA VAL A 285 9.48 23.65 2.08
C VAL A 285 8.82 24.84 2.75
N ALA A 286 8.47 25.85 1.96
CA ALA A 286 7.74 27.05 2.39
C ALA A 286 6.42 27.26 1.63
N ALA A 287 6.39 26.91 0.34
CA ALA A 287 5.21 27.05 -0.49
C ALA A 287 5.24 26.10 -1.71
N LEU A 288 4.11 25.99 -2.39
CA LEU A 288 3.96 25.37 -3.70
C LEU A 288 3.52 26.41 -4.72
N LYS A 289 4.17 26.42 -5.89
CA LYS A 289 3.65 27.12 -7.07
C LYS A 289 2.75 26.16 -7.81
N LEU A 290 1.48 26.52 -7.95
CA LEU A 290 0.46 25.73 -8.59
C LEU A 290 0.07 26.37 -9.93
N ALA A 291 0.10 25.60 -11.00
CA ALA A 291 -0.55 25.98 -12.25
C ALA A 291 -2.04 25.67 -12.16
N LYS A 292 -2.88 26.62 -12.59
CA LYS A 292 -4.30 26.37 -12.79
C LYS A 292 -4.51 25.61 -14.09
N ASN A 293 -5.38 24.63 -14.08
CA ASN A 293 -5.70 23.78 -15.23
C ASN A 293 -7.14 24.02 -15.70
N GLU A 294 -7.35 23.77 -16.96
CA GLU A 294 -8.64 23.48 -17.58
C GLU A 294 -8.65 22.03 -18.06
N LEU A 295 -9.83 21.47 -18.28
CA LEU A 295 -9.98 20.12 -18.82
C LEU A 295 -10.21 20.17 -20.32
N TYR A 296 -9.71 19.17 -21.01
CA TYR A 296 -10.00 18.94 -22.42
C TYR A 296 -10.19 17.45 -22.69
N ARG A 297 -10.93 17.12 -23.76
CA ARG A 297 -11.07 15.75 -24.23
C ARG A 297 -9.98 15.43 -25.23
N ALA A 298 -9.14 14.45 -24.91
CA ALA A 298 -8.11 13.96 -25.81
C ALA A 298 -8.71 13.09 -26.93
N GLU A 299 -7.92 12.80 -27.96
CA GLU A 299 -8.36 11.99 -29.13
C GLU A 299 -8.82 10.58 -28.74
N ASP A 300 -8.24 10.01 -27.67
CA ASP A 300 -8.65 8.72 -27.10
C ASP A 300 -9.93 8.79 -26.24
N GLY A 301 -10.58 9.94 -26.20
CA GLY A 301 -11.79 10.19 -25.40
C GLY A 301 -11.54 10.45 -23.92
N SER A 302 -10.29 10.34 -23.44
CA SER A 302 -9.95 10.61 -22.04
C SER A 302 -10.00 12.10 -21.71
N VAL A 303 -10.45 12.46 -20.49
CA VAL A 303 -10.44 13.83 -20.00
C VAL A 303 -9.11 14.12 -19.31
N ARG A 304 -8.37 15.10 -19.86
CA ARG A 304 -7.01 15.46 -19.41
C ARG A 304 -6.93 16.92 -18.97
N PRO A 305 -6.02 17.25 -18.03
CA PRO A 305 -5.76 18.62 -17.62
C PRO A 305 -4.81 19.31 -18.63
N HIS A 306 -5.04 20.59 -18.86
CA HIS A 306 -4.17 21.49 -19.62
C HIS A 306 -3.91 22.76 -18.78
N PRO A 307 -2.64 23.20 -18.61
CA PRO A 307 -2.35 24.44 -17.90
C PRO A 307 -2.89 25.67 -18.63
N THR A 308 -3.59 26.55 -17.92
CA THR A 308 -4.15 27.80 -18.48
C THR A 308 -3.10 28.92 -18.66
N GLY A 309 -1.89 28.74 -18.10
CA GLY A 309 -0.88 29.79 -18.00
C GLY A 309 -1.01 30.66 -16.75
N GLU A 310 -2.06 30.49 -15.95
CA GLU A 310 -2.23 31.14 -14.65
C GLU A 310 -1.60 30.32 -13.52
N PHE A 311 -1.05 31.04 -12.54
CA PHE A 311 -0.41 30.42 -11.38
C PHE A 311 -0.95 31.01 -10.08
N GLU A 312 -0.89 30.21 -9.01
CA GLU A 312 -1.08 30.66 -7.64
C GLU A 312 0.05 30.13 -6.74
N VAL A 313 0.32 30.80 -5.64
CA VAL A 313 1.27 30.34 -4.62
C VAL A 313 0.47 29.90 -3.40
N LEU A 314 0.64 28.65 -3.02
CA LEU A 314 0.05 28.05 -1.83
C LEU A 314 1.12 27.89 -0.77
N GLU A 315 1.02 28.62 0.33
CA GLU A 315 1.89 28.40 1.49
C GLU A 315 1.64 27.02 2.09
N ALA A 316 2.70 26.26 2.26
CA ALA A 316 2.69 24.96 2.93
C ALA A 316 4.09 24.67 3.47
N GLY A 317 4.21 24.28 4.73
CA GLY A 317 5.50 24.01 5.36
C GLY A 317 5.88 22.52 5.35
N ILE A 318 4.96 21.67 4.93
CA ILE A 318 5.19 20.22 4.72
C ILE A 318 4.33 19.72 3.55
N VAL A 319 4.90 18.84 2.73
CA VAL A 319 4.27 18.30 1.54
C VAL A 319 4.34 16.77 1.55
N PHE A 320 3.26 16.11 1.16
CA PHE A 320 3.16 14.67 0.98
C PHE A 320 2.75 14.35 -0.46
N ARG A 321 3.61 13.67 -1.20
CA ARG A 321 3.33 13.24 -2.57
C ARG A 321 2.56 11.92 -2.55
N SER A 322 1.35 11.90 -3.11
CA SER A 322 0.48 10.71 -3.24
C SER A 322 0.04 10.54 -4.68
N ILE A 323 1.01 10.44 -5.60
CA ILE A 323 0.81 10.41 -7.06
C ILE A 323 0.93 9.01 -7.67
N GLY A 324 0.95 8.01 -6.84
CA GLY A 324 0.98 6.59 -7.18
C GLY A 324 2.27 5.90 -6.75
N TYR A 325 2.10 4.64 -6.40
CA TYR A 325 3.20 3.74 -6.05
C TYR A 325 3.95 3.25 -7.28
N GLN A 326 5.13 2.70 -7.05
CA GLN A 326 5.96 2.04 -8.05
C GLN A 326 6.60 0.80 -7.44
N GLY A 327 6.66 -0.30 -8.20
CA GLY A 327 7.42 -1.49 -7.83
C GLY A 327 8.92 -1.21 -7.85
N VAL A 328 9.68 -2.10 -7.23
CA VAL A 328 11.14 -2.09 -7.27
C VAL A 328 11.65 -3.31 -8.00
N PRO A 329 12.76 -3.20 -8.75
CA PRO A 329 13.37 -4.34 -9.43
C PRO A 329 13.84 -5.38 -8.42
N LEU A 330 13.78 -6.64 -8.83
CA LEU A 330 14.25 -7.79 -8.05
C LEU A 330 15.47 -8.40 -8.73
N PRO A 331 16.50 -8.84 -7.97
CA PRO A 331 17.70 -9.40 -8.56
C PRO A 331 17.40 -10.61 -9.47
N GLY A 332 17.86 -10.55 -10.72
CA GLY A 332 17.69 -11.61 -11.70
C GLY A 332 16.28 -11.75 -12.31
N VAL A 333 15.36 -10.83 -12.01
CA VAL A 333 13.99 -10.82 -12.55
C VAL A 333 13.81 -9.65 -13.50
N PRO A 334 13.32 -9.86 -14.73
CA PRO A 334 13.04 -8.78 -15.67
C PRO A 334 12.10 -7.72 -15.09
N PHE A 335 12.44 -6.44 -15.30
CA PHE A 335 11.67 -5.34 -14.74
C PHE A 335 11.51 -4.22 -15.76
N HIS A 336 10.32 -3.65 -15.83
CA HIS A 336 9.99 -2.55 -16.70
C HIS A 336 10.03 -1.22 -15.93
N GLU A 337 11.17 -0.51 -15.97
CA GLU A 337 11.44 0.70 -15.18
C GLU A 337 10.36 1.78 -15.31
N LYS A 338 9.93 2.09 -16.55
CA LYS A 338 8.93 3.13 -16.81
C LYS A 338 7.59 2.84 -16.15
N TRP A 339 7.15 1.57 -16.13
CA TRP A 339 5.88 1.16 -15.57
C TRP A 339 5.99 0.77 -14.09
N GLY A 340 7.21 0.49 -13.60
CA GLY A 340 7.46 0.03 -12.24
C GLY A 340 6.85 -1.34 -11.96
N VAL A 341 6.93 -2.28 -12.91
CA VAL A 341 6.34 -3.61 -12.82
C VAL A 341 7.27 -4.68 -13.41
N ILE A 342 7.07 -5.93 -13.05
CA ILE A 342 7.64 -7.07 -13.75
C ILE A 342 6.91 -7.22 -15.09
N GLY A 343 7.67 -7.27 -16.21
CA GLY A 343 7.11 -7.52 -17.54
C GLY A 343 6.39 -8.86 -17.57
N ASN A 344 5.13 -8.90 -18.01
CA ASN A 344 4.36 -10.12 -17.98
C ASN A 344 3.20 -10.12 -18.98
N GLU A 345 2.75 -11.32 -19.35
CA GLU A 345 1.49 -11.56 -20.07
C GLU A 345 0.58 -12.43 -19.20
N LYS A 346 -0.55 -11.87 -18.73
CA LYS A 346 -1.51 -12.53 -17.82
C LYS A 346 -0.87 -13.14 -16.57
N GLY A 347 0.28 -12.61 -16.15
CA GLY A 347 1.03 -13.07 -14.99
C GLY A 347 2.24 -13.95 -15.33
N ARG A 348 2.39 -14.51 -16.53
CA ARG A 348 3.64 -15.15 -16.97
C ARG A 348 4.71 -14.11 -17.21
N VAL A 349 5.84 -14.20 -16.52
CA VAL A 349 6.94 -13.24 -16.69
C VAL A 349 7.50 -13.35 -18.11
N THR A 350 7.72 -12.22 -18.76
CA THR A 350 8.25 -12.13 -20.12
C THR A 350 9.70 -11.68 -20.14
N ASP A 351 10.46 -12.27 -21.03
CA ASP A 351 11.82 -11.84 -21.36
C ASP A 351 11.76 -10.55 -22.18
N PRO A 352 12.43 -9.47 -21.77
CA PRO A 352 12.36 -8.17 -22.45
C PRO A 352 13.03 -8.14 -23.85
N GLU A 353 13.93 -9.09 -24.15
CA GLU A 353 14.63 -9.14 -25.43
C GLU A 353 13.84 -9.96 -26.46
N THR A 354 13.28 -11.08 -26.05
CA THR A 354 12.58 -12.00 -26.95
C THR A 354 11.06 -11.84 -26.95
N GLY A 355 10.50 -11.24 -25.89
CA GLY A 355 9.06 -11.19 -25.63
C GLY A 355 8.46 -12.53 -25.19
N GLY A 356 9.26 -13.61 -25.16
CA GLY A 356 8.82 -14.94 -24.77
C GLY A 356 8.60 -15.09 -23.26
N HIS A 357 7.79 -16.09 -22.86
CA HIS A 357 7.58 -16.39 -21.44
C HIS A 357 8.83 -17.03 -20.83
N ILE A 358 9.21 -16.59 -19.64
CA ILE A 358 10.25 -17.24 -18.84
C ILE A 358 9.60 -18.38 -18.06
N THR A 359 9.97 -19.60 -18.40
CA THR A 359 9.40 -20.82 -17.82
C THR A 359 9.39 -20.80 -16.31
N GLY A 360 8.22 -21.04 -15.72
CA GLY A 360 8.01 -21.22 -14.29
C GLY A 360 8.09 -19.94 -13.46
N LEU A 361 8.22 -18.75 -14.06
CA LEU A 361 8.21 -17.47 -13.37
C LEU A 361 6.90 -16.70 -13.61
N TYR A 362 6.31 -16.22 -12.53
CA TYR A 362 5.01 -15.53 -12.56
C TYR A 362 5.01 -14.27 -11.68
N ALA A 363 4.11 -13.36 -11.99
CA ALA A 363 3.88 -12.15 -11.20
C ALA A 363 2.39 -11.99 -10.87
N VAL A 364 2.07 -11.45 -9.69
CA VAL A 364 0.70 -11.18 -9.23
C VAL A 364 0.61 -9.85 -8.49
N GLY A 365 -0.56 -9.24 -8.51
CA GLY A 365 -0.82 -8.02 -7.78
C GLY A 365 -0.18 -6.78 -8.39
N TRP A 366 0.22 -5.82 -7.55
CA TRP A 366 0.72 -4.53 -8.04
C TRP A 366 2.05 -4.63 -8.78
N ILE A 367 2.89 -5.59 -8.45
CA ILE A 367 4.13 -5.83 -9.21
C ILE A 367 3.87 -6.37 -10.62
N LYS A 368 2.67 -6.99 -10.87
CA LYS A 368 2.18 -7.45 -12.17
C LYS A 368 1.56 -6.32 -12.98
N ARG A 369 0.56 -5.59 -12.41
CA ARG A 369 -0.35 -4.69 -13.14
C ARG A 369 -0.19 -3.21 -12.80
N GLY A 370 0.74 -2.86 -11.91
CA GLY A 370 0.82 -1.52 -11.32
C GLY A 370 -0.15 -1.33 -10.14
N PRO A 371 -0.02 -0.21 -9.39
CA PRO A 371 -0.76 0.04 -8.15
C PRO A 371 -2.20 0.48 -8.41
N THR A 372 -3.01 -0.39 -8.98
CA THR A 372 -4.42 -0.17 -9.29
C THR A 372 -5.32 -1.13 -8.54
N GLY A 373 -6.56 -0.70 -8.27
CA GLY A 373 -7.55 -1.48 -7.56
C GLY A 373 -7.37 -1.47 -6.05
N VAL A 374 -8.21 -2.24 -5.37
CA VAL A 374 -8.26 -2.39 -3.91
C VAL A 374 -7.86 -3.81 -3.50
N ILE A 375 -7.84 -4.11 -2.20
CA ILE A 375 -7.46 -5.44 -1.68
C ILE A 375 -8.21 -6.57 -2.41
N GLY A 376 -9.54 -6.43 -2.59
CA GLY A 376 -10.37 -7.43 -3.27
C GLY A 376 -10.00 -7.69 -4.74
N THR A 377 -9.50 -6.69 -5.45
CA THR A 377 -9.03 -6.83 -6.85
C THR A 377 -7.91 -7.87 -6.97
N ASN A 378 -7.10 -8.04 -5.93
CA ASN A 378 -6.01 -9.03 -5.95
C ASN A 378 -6.51 -10.48 -6.00
N LYS A 379 -7.76 -10.75 -5.58
CA LYS A 379 -8.30 -12.11 -5.65
C LYS A 379 -8.55 -12.55 -7.10
N GLN A 380 -9.14 -11.68 -7.91
CA GLN A 380 -9.37 -11.95 -9.33
C GLN A 380 -8.05 -12.03 -10.10
N ASP A 381 -7.13 -11.09 -9.83
CA ASP A 381 -5.81 -11.04 -10.45
C ASP A 381 -4.97 -12.30 -10.15
N ALA A 382 -4.99 -12.77 -8.89
CA ALA A 382 -4.36 -14.02 -8.49
C ALA A 382 -4.99 -15.23 -9.20
N GLY A 383 -6.32 -15.25 -9.34
CA GLY A 383 -7.04 -16.30 -10.09
C GLY A 383 -6.57 -16.41 -11.53
N GLU A 384 -6.52 -15.28 -12.25
CA GLU A 384 -6.02 -15.25 -13.64
C GLU A 384 -4.59 -15.82 -13.76
N THR A 385 -3.69 -15.41 -12.87
CA THR A 385 -2.32 -15.92 -12.91
C THR A 385 -2.24 -17.41 -12.55
N VAL A 386 -3.04 -17.88 -11.59
CA VAL A 386 -3.08 -19.30 -11.21
C VAL A 386 -3.66 -20.15 -12.35
N GLU A 387 -4.65 -19.68 -13.10
CA GLU A 387 -5.12 -20.36 -14.31
C GLU A 387 -3.97 -20.59 -15.30
N CYS A 388 -3.15 -19.57 -15.55
CA CYS A 388 -1.95 -19.69 -16.37
C CYS A 388 -0.95 -20.71 -15.81
N ILE A 389 -0.72 -20.73 -14.49
CA ILE A 389 0.14 -21.72 -13.84
C ILE A 389 -0.39 -23.14 -14.07
N ILE A 390 -1.70 -23.37 -13.95
CA ILE A 390 -2.31 -24.68 -14.15
C ILE A 390 -2.18 -25.15 -15.61
N GLU A 391 -2.37 -24.25 -16.58
CA GLU A 391 -2.13 -24.54 -17.99
C GLU A 391 -0.68 -25.00 -18.23
N ASP A 392 0.28 -24.25 -17.67
CA ASP A 392 1.70 -24.53 -17.83
C ASP A 392 2.12 -25.84 -17.12
N VAL A 393 1.56 -26.15 -15.95
CA VAL A 393 1.76 -27.44 -15.26
C VAL A 393 1.23 -28.61 -16.10
N ARG A 394 0.06 -28.47 -16.71
CA ARG A 394 -0.50 -29.49 -17.63
C ARG A 394 0.37 -29.68 -18.87
N GLY A 395 0.89 -28.58 -19.40
CA GLY A 395 1.79 -28.60 -20.56
C GLY A 395 3.24 -28.97 -20.22
N SER A 396 3.57 -29.23 -18.96
CA SER A 396 4.94 -29.44 -18.46
C SER A 396 5.89 -28.27 -18.74
N ALA A 397 5.34 -27.04 -18.88
CA ALA A 397 6.07 -25.80 -19.09
C ALA A 397 6.41 -25.09 -17.77
N VAL A 398 6.90 -25.85 -16.80
CA VAL A 398 7.33 -25.37 -15.47
C VAL A 398 8.79 -25.73 -15.22
N LEU A 399 9.39 -25.18 -14.16
CA LEU A 399 10.76 -25.51 -13.77
C LEU A 399 10.91 -27.01 -13.46
N GLY A 400 12.11 -27.55 -13.72
CA GLY A 400 12.50 -28.89 -13.33
C GLY A 400 13.41 -28.86 -12.10
N PRO A 401 12.87 -28.70 -10.87
CA PRO A 401 13.71 -28.60 -9.70
C PRO A 401 14.55 -29.84 -9.48
N THR A 402 15.83 -29.65 -9.15
CA THR A 402 16.78 -30.76 -8.91
C THR A 402 16.76 -31.27 -7.48
N ASP A 403 16.21 -30.48 -6.55
CA ASP A 403 16.07 -30.81 -5.13
C ASP A 403 14.74 -30.28 -4.56
N PRO A 404 13.59 -30.86 -4.98
CA PRO A 404 12.28 -30.40 -4.55
C PRO A 404 11.89 -30.97 -3.17
N ASP A 405 12.80 -31.00 -2.23
CA ASP A 405 12.53 -31.48 -0.88
C ASP A 405 12.25 -30.34 0.11
N ARG A 406 11.21 -30.49 0.94
CA ARG A 406 10.82 -29.45 1.92
C ARG A 406 11.90 -29.23 3.01
N GLU A 407 12.58 -30.30 3.41
CA GLU A 407 13.63 -30.22 4.42
C GLU A 407 14.89 -29.55 3.85
N SER A 408 15.19 -29.75 2.57
CA SER A 408 16.28 -29.04 1.90
C SER A 408 16.06 -27.53 1.89
N VAL A 409 14.81 -27.08 1.60
CA VAL A 409 14.43 -25.66 1.71
C VAL A 409 14.57 -25.15 3.13
N LEU A 410 14.13 -25.93 4.13
CA LEU A 410 14.25 -25.53 5.54
C LEU A 410 15.73 -25.37 5.96
N LYS A 411 16.60 -26.26 5.52
CA LYS A 411 18.04 -26.16 5.76
C LYS A 411 18.65 -24.94 5.08
N LEU A 412 18.26 -24.66 3.83
CA LEU A 412 18.70 -23.47 3.09
C LEU A 412 18.31 -22.20 3.86
N VAL A 413 17.02 -22.07 4.21
CA VAL A 413 16.49 -20.90 4.91
C VAL A 413 17.15 -20.73 6.29
N SER A 414 17.19 -21.78 7.10
CA SER A 414 17.78 -21.71 8.45
C SER A 414 19.28 -21.44 8.43
N GLY A 415 19.98 -21.88 7.40
CA GLY A 415 21.40 -21.58 7.20
C GLY A 415 21.65 -20.12 6.80
N ALA A 416 20.80 -19.56 5.93
CA ALA A 416 20.94 -18.17 5.46
C ALA A 416 20.34 -17.14 6.42
N GLN A 417 19.27 -17.49 7.15
CA GLN A 417 18.56 -16.64 8.10
C GLN A 417 18.11 -17.47 9.32
N PRO A 418 18.98 -17.66 10.32
CA PRO A 418 18.66 -18.45 11.52
C PRO A 418 17.49 -17.93 12.35
N ASP A 419 17.27 -16.62 12.33
CA ASP A 419 16.17 -15.94 13.06
C ASP A 419 14.89 -15.81 12.21
N TYR A 420 14.72 -16.62 11.14
CA TYR A 420 13.50 -16.60 10.34
C TYR A 420 12.26 -16.85 11.21
N VAL A 421 11.13 -16.27 10.77
CA VAL A 421 9.86 -16.27 11.53
C VAL A 421 8.85 -17.16 10.81
N THR A 422 8.29 -18.14 11.51
CA THR A 422 7.21 -18.98 11.01
C THR A 422 5.85 -18.29 11.17
N TYR A 423 4.79 -18.85 10.55
CA TYR A 423 3.43 -18.33 10.75
C TYR A 423 2.95 -18.53 12.20
N GLU A 424 3.37 -19.60 12.86
CA GLU A 424 3.07 -19.83 14.28
C GLU A 424 3.76 -18.79 15.18
N ASP A 425 5.01 -18.46 14.90
CA ASP A 425 5.73 -17.37 15.57
C ASP A 425 4.98 -16.04 15.40
N TRP A 426 4.53 -15.74 14.15
CA TRP A 426 3.69 -14.57 13.88
C TRP A 426 2.41 -14.54 14.69
N LEU A 427 1.67 -15.64 14.76
CA LEU A 427 0.46 -15.73 15.58
C LEU A 427 0.73 -15.48 17.07
N GLY A 428 1.93 -15.82 17.54
CA GLY A 428 2.41 -15.47 18.87
C GLY A 428 2.61 -13.98 19.07
N ILE A 429 3.23 -13.32 18.09
CA ILE A 429 3.43 -11.85 18.08
C ILE A 429 2.08 -11.14 18.00
N ASP A 430 1.19 -11.57 17.12
CA ASP A 430 -0.15 -10.99 16.94
C ASP A 430 -0.95 -11.00 18.25
N ARG A 431 -0.89 -12.11 19.00
CA ARG A 431 -1.52 -12.21 20.33
C ARG A 431 -0.96 -11.19 21.32
N ILE A 432 0.35 -11.03 21.40
CA ILE A 432 0.99 -10.04 22.29
C ILE A 432 0.56 -8.62 21.91
N GLU A 433 0.53 -8.29 20.63
CA GLU A 433 0.07 -6.96 20.15
C GLU A 433 -1.39 -6.69 20.54
N ILE A 434 -2.28 -7.69 20.36
CA ILE A 434 -3.69 -7.59 20.73
C ILE A 434 -3.86 -7.45 22.26
N GLU A 435 -3.13 -8.22 23.06
CA GLU A 435 -3.18 -8.13 24.52
C GLU A 435 -2.72 -6.76 25.02
N ARG A 436 -1.61 -6.23 24.46
CA ARG A 436 -1.16 -4.86 24.75
C ARG A 436 -2.23 -3.83 24.37
N GLY A 437 -2.89 -4.02 23.23
CA GLY A 437 -3.97 -3.14 22.78
C GLY A 437 -5.15 -3.13 23.74
N LYS A 438 -5.62 -4.29 24.18
CA LYS A 438 -6.74 -4.43 25.12
C LYS A 438 -6.54 -3.63 26.40
N ALA A 439 -5.32 -3.61 26.94
CA ALA A 439 -4.98 -2.85 28.15
C ALA A 439 -5.20 -1.33 27.98
N HIS A 440 -5.22 -0.84 26.73
CA HIS A 440 -5.37 0.57 26.37
C HIS A 440 -6.67 0.88 25.60
N GLY A 441 -7.62 -0.05 25.52
CA GLY A 441 -8.86 0.11 24.74
C GLY A 441 -8.64 0.16 23.22
N ARG A 442 -7.54 -0.39 22.71
CA ARG A 442 -7.12 -0.37 21.30
C ARG A 442 -7.23 -1.74 20.65
N PRO A 443 -7.38 -1.83 19.33
CA PRO A 443 -7.35 -3.11 18.62
C PRO A 443 -6.05 -3.89 18.85
N ARG A 444 -4.92 -3.20 18.86
CA ARG A 444 -3.56 -3.71 19.13
C ARG A 444 -2.58 -2.57 19.38
N VAL A 445 -1.46 -2.88 20.01
CA VAL A 445 -0.24 -2.06 20.03
C VAL A 445 0.85 -2.83 19.30
N LYS A 446 1.20 -2.34 18.10
CA LYS A 446 2.15 -3.01 17.21
C LYS A 446 3.58 -2.94 17.74
N PHE A 447 4.34 -4.00 17.54
CA PHE A 447 5.80 -3.89 17.51
C PHE A 447 6.22 -3.06 16.30
N THR A 448 7.21 -2.22 16.47
CA THR A 448 7.67 -1.27 15.45
C THR A 448 9.14 -1.43 15.08
N SER A 449 9.81 -2.44 15.61
CA SER A 449 11.16 -2.83 15.19
C SER A 449 11.30 -4.35 15.08
N VAL A 450 12.21 -4.80 14.23
CA VAL A 450 12.52 -6.23 14.05
C VAL A 450 13.13 -6.80 15.32
N GLU A 451 14.01 -6.04 15.99
CA GLU A 451 14.68 -6.42 17.23
C GLU A 451 13.65 -6.72 18.33
N GLU A 452 12.67 -5.81 18.54
CA GLU A 452 11.59 -6.01 19.54
C GLU A 452 10.78 -7.29 19.26
N ILE A 453 10.50 -7.58 17.98
CA ILE A 453 9.79 -8.81 17.58
C ILE A 453 10.62 -10.05 17.93
N LEU A 454 11.91 -10.06 17.56
CA LEU A 454 12.81 -11.20 17.83
C LEU A 454 13.02 -11.43 19.32
N GLU A 455 13.15 -10.37 20.12
CA GLU A 455 13.24 -10.47 21.58
C GLU A 455 11.97 -11.07 22.20
N ALA A 456 10.79 -10.64 21.73
CA ALA A 456 9.51 -11.19 22.19
C ALA A 456 9.37 -12.67 21.84
N LEU A 457 9.80 -13.09 20.65
CA LEU A 457 9.81 -14.49 20.23
C LEU A 457 10.78 -15.33 21.07
N LYS A 458 12.00 -14.83 21.33
CA LYS A 458 13.00 -15.52 22.19
C LYS A 458 12.47 -15.70 23.62
N SER A 459 11.82 -14.68 24.16
CA SER A 459 11.22 -14.73 25.51
C SER A 459 10.07 -15.75 25.59
N ARG A 460 9.23 -15.81 24.56
CA ARG A 460 8.13 -16.78 24.47
C ARG A 460 8.65 -18.22 24.38
N LYS A 461 9.65 -18.48 23.52
CA LYS A 461 10.25 -19.81 23.38
C LYS A 461 10.90 -20.29 24.68
N LYS A 462 11.55 -19.39 25.46
CA LYS A 462 12.08 -19.70 26.77
C LYS A 462 10.98 -20.08 27.77
N ALA A 463 9.88 -19.33 27.82
CA ALA A 463 8.74 -19.60 28.69
C ALA A 463 8.07 -20.96 28.37
N SER A 464 7.94 -21.32 27.09
CA SER A 464 7.38 -22.61 26.66
C SER A 464 8.27 -23.81 27.00
N ASN A 465 9.57 -23.60 27.14
CA ASN A 465 10.56 -24.64 27.47
C ASN A 465 10.88 -24.73 28.97
N SER A 466 10.27 -23.91 29.85
CA SER A 466 10.43 -23.97 31.28
C SER A 466 9.62 -25.14 31.87
N PRO A 467 10.19 -26.04 32.69
CA PRO A 467 9.56 -27.28 33.16
C PRO A 467 8.39 -27.09 34.15
N ASP A 468 8.09 -25.85 34.58
CA ASP A 468 7.14 -25.57 35.69
C ASP A 468 5.65 -25.50 35.28
N GLN A 469 5.29 -25.97 34.05
CA GLN A 469 3.87 -26.11 33.64
C GLN A 469 3.58 -27.54 33.17
N LYS A 470 3.75 -28.50 34.09
CA LYS A 470 3.16 -29.85 33.97
C LYS A 470 2.27 -30.15 35.17
#